data_8c86f73893062814c8b383efeab2da99
#
_entry.id   8c86f73893062814c8b383efeab2da99
#
_cell.length_a   1.000
_cell.length_b   1.000
_cell.length_c   1.000
_cell.angle_alpha   90.00
_cell.angle_beta   90.00
_cell.angle_gamma   90.00
#
_symmetry.space_group_name_H-M   'P 1'
#
loop_
_entity.id
_entity.type
_entity.pdbx_description
1 polymer ?
#
loop_
_entity_poly.entity_id
_entity_poly.type
_entity_poly.pdbx_seq_one_letter_code
_entity_poly.pdbx_strand_id
1 'polypeptide(L)'
;MVRALHEAGFEVIMDVVYNHTCESGPEGPTICWRGLDNLSYYRRTKDKISRLYDTTGCGNTLDFTNTHVTTFAVDSLRYWAKRIGIDGFRFDLAATLARLDGEFTRYHPFLYALRSDILLGNLKMIMEPWDCGPNGWRTGEFGIPFAEWNDRFRDCTRKFWLTDVDRTRSGEYGEMTMQDMATRLCGSSDLFATDPDRGSTASVNYVACHDGFTTADLTMYKSKHNEANGENNHDGTNDNHSVNFGHEGPSSDQIIVQQRQRATMNLLGTLLLSLGTPMLLAGDEFGNSQNGNNNAYTQDNDITWLDWDWLYSTEQTPELKQFNLTSRLITLRKSHDLYSHEDFFTRLSKIGLLKKSDRVHWYLPNGQMPDDSDWTNPAVRSFAMQLLSPDE
;
A
#
# COMPACT_ATOMS: atom_id res chain seq x y z
N MET A 1 -6.62 -15.78 -19.28
CA MET A 1 -6.08 -14.53 -18.75
C MET A 1 -4.62 -14.70 -18.31
N VAL A 2 -4.26 -15.49 -17.27
CA VAL A 2 -2.87 -15.65 -16.77
C VAL A 2 -1.88 -15.94 -17.89
N ARG A 3 -2.15 -16.96 -18.74
CA ARG A 3 -1.28 -17.28 -19.89
C ARG A 3 -1.03 -16.08 -20.82
N ALA A 4 -2.04 -15.29 -21.13
CA ALA A 4 -1.87 -14.11 -22.00
C ALA A 4 -1.01 -13.03 -21.35
N LEU A 5 -1.10 -12.87 -20.02
CA LEU A 5 -0.26 -11.95 -19.27
C LEU A 5 1.20 -12.43 -19.24
N HIS A 6 1.44 -13.74 -19.04
CA HIS A 6 2.78 -14.32 -19.13
C HIS A 6 3.38 -14.15 -20.52
N GLU A 7 2.61 -14.38 -21.60
CA GLU A 7 3.05 -14.15 -22.98
C GLU A 7 3.43 -12.68 -23.25
N ALA A 8 2.84 -11.76 -22.50
CA ALA A 8 3.18 -10.33 -22.53
C ALA A 8 4.31 -9.95 -21.55
N GLY A 9 4.88 -10.90 -20.81
CA GLY A 9 5.99 -10.68 -19.88
C GLY A 9 5.57 -10.20 -18.48
N PHE A 10 4.30 -10.36 -18.11
CA PHE A 10 3.80 -10.03 -16.76
C PHE A 10 3.75 -11.26 -15.87
N GLU A 11 4.09 -11.08 -14.60
CA GLU A 11 3.75 -12.02 -13.52
C GLU A 11 2.37 -11.66 -12.95
N VAL A 12 1.67 -12.66 -12.44
CA VAL A 12 0.30 -12.49 -11.92
C VAL A 12 0.28 -12.77 -10.42
N ILE A 13 0.00 -11.74 -9.64
CA ILE A 13 -0.20 -11.84 -8.19
C ILE A 13 -1.71 -11.92 -7.93
N MET A 14 -2.14 -12.92 -7.16
CA MET A 14 -3.53 -13.09 -6.78
C MET A 14 -3.76 -12.53 -5.38
N ASP A 15 -4.75 -11.66 -5.25
CA ASP A 15 -5.22 -11.18 -3.95
C ASP A 15 -6.12 -12.25 -3.33
N VAL A 16 -5.83 -12.67 -2.09
CA VAL A 16 -6.53 -13.76 -1.41
C VAL A 16 -7.06 -13.34 -0.06
N VAL A 17 -8.34 -13.64 0.17
CA VAL A 17 -9.06 -13.38 1.40
C VAL A 17 -9.27 -14.69 2.14
N TYR A 18 -8.39 -15.01 3.08
CA TYR A 18 -8.50 -16.19 3.95
C TYR A 18 -8.82 -15.82 5.40
N ASN A 19 -8.99 -14.55 5.71
CA ASN A 19 -9.20 -14.08 7.07
C ASN A 19 -10.65 -14.18 7.52
N HIS A 20 -11.63 -14.09 6.61
CA HIS A 20 -13.06 -14.16 6.89
C HIS A 20 -13.85 -14.83 5.76
N THR A 21 -15.15 -14.98 5.97
CA THR A 21 -16.09 -15.45 4.94
C THR A 21 -17.26 -14.49 4.78
N CYS A 22 -17.97 -14.61 3.65
CA CYS A 22 -19.18 -13.84 3.37
C CYS A 22 -20.38 -14.18 4.30
N GLU A 23 -20.19 -15.04 5.30
CA GLU A 23 -21.22 -15.40 6.28
C GLU A 23 -21.44 -14.33 7.37
N SER A 24 -20.65 -13.23 7.36
CA SER A 24 -20.81 -12.08 8.25
C SER A 24 -20.82 -12.44 9.75
N GLY A 25 -21.49 -11.64 10.59
CA GLY A 25 -21.63 -11.85 12.04
C GLY A 25 -22.58 -12.99 12.42
N PRO A 26 -22.93 -13.14 13.74
CA PRO A 26 -23.78 -14.23 14.23
C PRO A 26 -25.13 -14.36 13.52
N GLU A 27 -25.69 -13.24 13.07
CA GLU A 27 -26.98 -13.17 12.37
C GLU A 27 -26.86 -13.39 10.85
N GLY A 28 -25.64 -13.59 10.35
CA GLY A 28 -25.41 -13.79 8.92
C GLY A 28 -25.83 -15.19 8.46
N PRO A 29 -25.86 -15.40 7.13
CA PRO A 29 -26.31 -16.66 6.54
C PRO A 29 -25.38 -17.83 6.87
N THR A 30 -25.89 -19.05 6.75
CA THR A 30 -25.11 -20.31 6.82
C THR A 30 -25.01 -20.87 5.40
N ILE A 31 -23.96 -20.50 4.67
CA ILE A 31 -23.80 -20.80 3.24
C ILE A 31 -22.47 -21.47 2.88
N CYS A 32 -21.50 -21.48 3.79
CA CYS A 32 -20.25 -22.19 3.59
C CYS A 32 -19.78 -22.95 4.85
N TRP A 33 -18.72 -22.50 5.53
CA TRP A 33 -18.07 -23.26 6.60
C TRP A 33 -18.89 -23.42 7.88
N ARG A 34 -19.81 -22.51 8.19
CA ARG A 34 -20.73 -22.65 9.32
C ARG A 34 -21.59 -23.90 9.20
N GLY A 35 -22.01 -24.23 7.98
CA GLY A 35 -22.83 -25.40 7.71
C GLY A 35 -22.04 -26.71 7.86
N LEU A 36 -20.73 -26.67 7.71
CA LEU A 36 -19.86 -27.85 7.83
C LEU A 36 -19.41 -28.09 9.26
N ASP A 37 -18.68 -27.16 9.85
CA ASP A 37 -18.21 -27.23 11.24
C ASP A 37 -17.87 -25.82 11.77
N ASN A 38 -18.89 -25.15 12.24
CA ASN A 38 -18.76 -23.79 12.75
C ASN A 38 -17.76 -23.65 13.92
N LEU A 39 -17.54 -24.70 14.69
CA LEU A 39 -16.65 -24.66 15.84
C LEU A 39 -15.17 -24.79 15.45
N SER A 40 -14.90 -25.51 14.36
CA SER A 40 -13.53 -25.75 13.90
C SER A 40 -13.03 -24.66 12.94
N TYR A 41 -13.90 -24.04 12.16
CA TYR A 41 -13.50 -23.06 11.16
C TYR A 41 -13.40 -21.62 11.66
N TYR A 42 -14.22 -21.24 12.70
CA TYR A 42 -14.29 -19.84 13.14
C TYR A 42 -13.76 -19.63 14.54
N ARG A 43 -13.02 -18.56 14.71
CA ARG A 43 -12.51 -18.12 16.03
C ARG A 43 -13.65 -17.75 16.96
N ARG A 44 -13.47 -18.09 18.22
CA ARG A 44 -14.44 -17.86 19.28
C ARG A 44 -13.82 -17.06 20.42
N THR A 45 -14.67 -16.33 21.13
CA THR A 45 -14.22 -15.65 22.34
C THR A 45 -14.00 -16.69 23.46
N LYS A 46 -12.97 -16.46 24.29
CA LYS A 46 -12.62 -17.40 25.40
C LYS A 46 -13.71 -17.46 26.46
N ASP A 47 -14.48 -16.39 26.65
CA ASP A 47 -15.56 -16.29 27.64
C ASP A 47 -16.87 -16.97 27.19
N LYS A 48 -17.12 -17.02 25.89
CA LYS A 48 -18.32 -17.65 25.32
C LYS A 48 -18.02 -18.34 23.99
N ILE A 49 -18.01 -19.65 23.99
CA ILE A 49 -17.77 -20.46 22.79
C ILE A 49 -18.85 -20.22 21.70
N SER A 50 -20.02 -19.73 22.06
CA SER A 50 -21.08 -19.37 21.11
C SER A 50 -20.83 -18.03 20.42
N ARG A 51 -19.90 -17.20 20.90
CA ARG A 51 -19.62 -15.86 20.35
C ARG A 51 -18.43 -15.89 19.41
N LEU A 52 -18.61 -15.41 18.20
CA LEU A 52 -17.52 -15.21 17.23
C LEU A 52 -16.55 -14.14 17.74
N TYR A 53 -15.27 -14.37 17.50
CA TYR A 53 -14.21 -13.40 17.71
C TYR A 53 -13.84 -12.80 16.35
N ASP A 54 -14.01 -11.50 16.20
CA ASP A 54 -13.79 -10.81 14.93
C ASP A 54 -12.58 -9.87 15.03
N THR A 55 -11.61 -10.05 14.13
CA THR A 55 -10.46 -9.16 13.92
C THR A 55 -10.43 -8.63 12.48
N THR A 56 -11.50 -8.83 11.71
CA THR A 56 -11.56 -8.50 10.30
C THR A 56 -12.45 -7.30 10.01
N GLY A 57 -13.37 -6.97 10.92
CA GLY A 57 -14.42 -5.98 10.67
C GLY A 57 -15.61 -6.52 9.86
N CYS A 58 -15.53 -7.79 9.39
CA CYS A 58 -16.57 -8.44 8.56
C CYS A 58 -17.48 -9.36 9.35
N GLY A 59 -17.38 -9.36 10.69
CA GLY A 59 -18.26 -10.10 11.59
C GLY A 59 -17.82 -11.52 11.93
N ASN A 60 -16.77 -12.04 11.28
CA ASN A 60 -16.20 -13.36 11.59
C ASN A 60 -14.70 -13.38 11.26
N THR A 61 -14.00 -14.33 11.87
CA THR A 61 -12.59 -14.61 11.60
C THR A 61 -12.39 -16.11 11.50
N LEU A 62 -11.69 -16.58 10.46
CA LEU A 62 -11.30 -17.99 10.36
C LEU A 62 -10.19 -18.31 11.37
N ASP A 63 -10.25 -19.52 11.94
CA ASP A 63 -9.32 -19.94 12.99
C ASP A 63 -8.08 -20.64 12.44
N PHE A 64 -7.04 -19.88 12.14
CA PHE A 64 -5.76 -20.39 11.67
C PHE A 64 -4.94 -21.13 12.74
N THR A 65 -5.40 -21.18 13.99
CA THR A 65 -4.83 -22.09 15.00
C THR A 65 -5.28 -23.54 14.75
N ASN A 66 -6.37 -23.73 13.98
CA ASN A 66 -6.84 -25.03 13.56
C ASN A 66 -6.04 -25.52 12.35
N THR A 67 -5.45 -26.72 12.47
CA THR A 67 -4.62 -27.30 11.39
C THR A 67 -5.41 -27.59 10.11
N HIS A 68 -6.70 -27.91 10.19
CA HIS A 68 -7.54 -28.13 9.02
C HIS A 68 -7.75 -26.83 8.22
N VAL A 69 -7.98 -25.70 8.91
CA VAL A 69 -8.10 -24.38 8.28
C VAL A 69 -6.78 -24.00 7.57
N THR A 70 -5.66 -24.15 8.29
CA THR A 70 -4.32 -23.91 7.72
C THR A 70 -4.04 -24.81 6.50
N THR A 71 -4.31 -26.11 6.60
CA THR A 71 -4.10 -27.05 5.49
C THR A 71 -4.96 -26.68 4.29
N PHE A 72 -6.23 -26.36 4.51
CA PHE A 72 -7.15 -25.96 3.46
C PHE A 72 -6.65 -24.71 2.71
N ALA A 73 -6.18 -23.69 3.43
CA ALA A 73 -5.63 -22.47 2.81
C ALA A 73 -4.36 -22.77 2.00
N VAL A 74 -3.44 -23.57 2.56
CA VAL A 74 -2.21 -23.98 1.86
C VAL A 74 -2.51 -24.79 0.58
N ASP A 75 -3.46 -25.71 0.63
CA ASP A 75 -3.85 -26.50 -0.54
C ASP A 75 -4.55 -25.65 -1.60
N SER A 76 -5.34 -24.67 -1.19
CA SER A 76 -5.92 -23.68 -2.12
C SER A 76 -4.81 -22.88 -2.83
N LEU A 77 -3.83 -22.35 -2.11
CA LEU A 77 -2.70 -21.62 -2.67
C LEU A 77 -1.89 -22.50 -3.66
N ARG A 78 -1.61 -23.76 -3.29
CA ARG A 78 -0.94 -24.72 -4.18
C ARG A 78 -1.74 -24.99 -5.45
N TYR A 79 -3.07 -25.05 -5.35
CA TYR A 79 -3.94 -25.23 -6.52
C TYR A 79 -3.79 -24.04 -7.50
N TRP A 80 -3.89 -22.82 -7.00
CA TRP A 80 -3.77 -21.60 -7.81
C TRP A 80 -2.37 -21.49 -8.45
N ALA A 81 -1.33 -21.74 -7.67
CA ALA A 81 0.05 -21.72 -8.17
C ALA A 81 0.30 -22.81 -9.22
N LYS A 82 -0.05 -24.07 -8.90
CA LYS A 82 0.32 -25.21 -9.75
C LYS A 82 -0.60 -25.39 -10.97
N ARG A 83 -1.90 -25.14 -10.82
CA ARG A 83 -2.90 -25.40 -11.86
C ARG A 83 -3.19 -24.20 -12.73
N ILE A 84 -3.20 -23.03 -12.15
CA ILE A 84 -3.56 -21.78 -12.84
C ILE A 84 -2.29 -21.03 -13.27
N GLY A 85 -1.17 -21.21 -12.55
CA GLY A 85 0.12 -20.58 -12.86
C GLY A 85 0.26 -19.19 -12.22
N ILE A 86 -0.33 -18.98 -11.04
CA ILE A 86 -0.16 -17.73 -10.27
C ILE A 86 1.27 -17.64 -9.73
N ASP A 87 1.92 -16.48 -9.87
CA ASP A 87 3.33 -16.23 -9.54
C ASP A 87 3.52 -15.71 -8.11
N GLY A 88 2.44 -15.35 -7.44
CA GLY A 88 2.48 -14.86 -6.06
C GLY A 88 1.10 -14.55 -5.51
N PHE A 89 1.05 -14.18 -4.24
CA PHE A 89 -0.18 -13.88 -3.52
C PHE A 89 -0.04 -12.62 -2.69
N ARG A 90 -1.10 -11.81 -2.64
CA ARG A 90 -1.28 -10.78 -1.63
C ARG A 90 -2.31 -11.28 -0.63
N PHE A 91 -1.97 -11.27 0.65
CA PHE A 91 -2.83 -11.73 1.73
C PHE A 91 -3.54 -10.55 2.39
N ASP A 92 -4.86 -10.53 2.24
CA ASP A 92 -5.75 -9.57 2.88
C ASP A 92 -5.71 -9.73 4.40
N LEU A 93 -5.68 -8.62 5.15
CA LEU A 93 -5.62 -8.56 6.62
C LEU A 93 -4.68 -9.64 7.21
N ALA A 94 -3.45 -9.73 6.72
CA ALA A 94 -2.54 -10.83 7.01
C ALA A 94 -2.18 -10.98 8.49
N ALA A 95 -2.29 -9.91 9.30
CA ALA A 95 -2.07 -9.99 10.73
C ALA A 95 -3.07 -10.95 11.41
N THR A 96 -4.32 -10.99 10.94
CA THR A 96 -5.35 -11.94 11.40
C THR A 96 -4.93 -13.40 11.24
N LEU A 97 -4.27 -13.74 10.12
CA LEU A 97 -3.83 -15.10 9.79
C LEU A 97 -2.67 -15.60 10.69
N ALA A 98 -2.03 -14.68 11.40
CA ALA A 98 -0.85 -14.93 12.22
C ALA A 98 -1.07 -14.70 13.73
N ARG A 99 -2.32 -14.78 14.20
CA ARG A 99 -2.63 -14.61 15.62
C ARG A 99 -2.71 -15.94 16.36
N LEU A 100 -1.87 -16.10 17.38
CA LEU A 100 -1.97 -17.15 18.41
C LEU A 100 -2.46 -16.53 19.71
N ASP A 101 -3.44 -17.14 20.36
CA ASP A 101 -4.04 -16.65 21.62
C ASP A 101 -4.48 -15.18 21.61
N GLY A 102 -4.80 -14.65 20.41
CA GLY A 102 -5.18 -13.26 20.19
C GLY A 102 -4.04 -12.32 19.83
N GLU A 103 -2.78 -12.73 20.04
CA GLU A 103 -1.60 -11.93 19.73
C GLU A 103 -0.97 -12.31 18.38
N PHE A 104 -0.44 -11.32 17.67
CA PHE A 104 0.32 -11.55 16.44
C PHE A 104 1.67 -12.23 16.75
N THR A 105 2.05 -13.17 15.90
CA THR A 105 3.41 -13.74 15.91
C THR A 105 3.89 -14.09 14.50
N ARG A 106 5.09 -13.62 14.14
CA ARG A 106 5.77 -13.98 12.88
C ARG A 106 6.11 -15.47 12.77
N TYR A 107 6.04 -16.19 13.89
CA TYR A 107 6.31 -17.64 14.00
C TYR A 107 5.04 -18.49 13.96
N HIS A 108 3.92 -17.89 13.54
CA HIS A 108 2.65 -18.62 13.41
C HIS A 108 2.80 -19.83 12.47
N PRO A 109 2.20 -20.99 12.77
CA PRO A 109 2.29 -22.19 11.95
C PRO A 109 1.91 -21.99 10.48
N PHE A 110 0.91 -21.15 10.19
CA PHE A 110 0.53 -20.83 8.82
C PHE A 110 1.66 -20.11 8.07
N LEU A 111 2.27 -19.07 8.67
CA LEU A 111 3.40 -18.36 8.05
C LEU A 111 4.61 -19.27 7.88
N TYR A 112 4.81 -20.18 8.84
CA TYR A 112 5.86 -21.19 8.72
C TYR A 112 5.59 -22.16 7.56
N ALA A 113 4.34 -22.62 7.41
CA ALA A 113 3.92 -23.48 6.31
C ALA A 113 4.17 -22.82 4.96
N LEU A 114 3.86 -21.53 4.80
CA LEU A 114 4.15 -20.78 3.57
C LEU A 114 5.65 -20.73 3.25
N ARG A 115 6.49 -20.45 4.25
CA ARG A 115 7.97 -20.36 4.07
C ARG A 115 8.61 -21.68 3.72
N SER A 116 8.13 -22.77 4.32
CA SER A 116 8.74 -24.11 4.19
C SER A 116 8.18 -24.96 3.04
N ASP A 117 7.09 -24.52 2.42
CA ASP A 117 6.51 -25.22 1.29
C ASP A 117 7.42 -25.11 0.04
N ILE A 118 7.70 -26.25 -0.60
CA ILE A 118 8.63 -26.32 -1.75
C ILE A 118 8.14 -25.47 -2.94
N LEU A 119 6.83 -25.38 -3.14
CA LEU A 119 6.23 -24.58 -4.21
C LEU A 119 6.03 -23.12 -3.76
N LEU A 120 5.31 -22.93 -2.65
CA LEU A 120 4.88 -21.61 -2.20
C LEU A 120 6.05 -20.76 -1.72
N GLY A 121 7.06 -21.34 -1.07
CA GLY A 121 8.22 -20.61 -0.56
C GLY A 121 9.08 -19.92 -1.62
N ASN A 122 8.89 -20.29 -2.91
CA ASN A 122 9.56 -19.68 -4.06
C ASN A 122 8.69 -18.63 -4.78
N LEU A 123 7.45 -18.40 -4.33
CA LEU A 123 6.55 -17.43 -4.93
C LEU A 123 6.61 -16.08 -4.21
N LYS A 124 6.15 -15.05 -4.89
CA LYS A 124 6.02 -13.72 -4.29
C LYS A 124 4.89 -13.71 -3.27
N MET A 125 5.21 -13.35 -2.02
CA MET A 125 4.26 -13.30 -0.92
C MET A 125 4.22 -11.88 -0.37
N ILE A 126 3.08 -11.22 -0.52
CA ILE A 126 2.85 -9.83 -0.11
C ILE A 126 1.82 -9.83 1.01
N MET A 127 2.14 -9.19 2.12
CA MET A 127 1.25 -9.10 3.27
C MET A 127 0.60 -7.72 3.33
N GLU A 128 -0.70 -7.68 3.55
CA GLU A 128 -1.34 -6.52 4.13
C GLU A 128 -1.11 -6.60 5.64
N PRO A 129 -0.20 -5.77 6.21
CA PRO A 129 0.37 -6.06 7.51
C PRO A 129 -0.44 -5.48 8.68
N TRP A 130 -1.76 -5.53 8.60
CA TRP A 130 -2.67 -5.10 9.68
C TRP A 130 -3.92 -5.95 9.77
N ASP A 131 -4.73 -5.68 10.78
CA ASP A 131 -6.11 -6.13 10.95
C ASP A 131 -6.88 -5.17 11.89
N CYS A 132 -8.16 -5.45 12.11
CA CYS A 132 -9.04 -4.64 12.96
C CYS A 132 -8.99 -5.02 14.45
N GLY A 133 -8.17 -5.98 14.84
CA GLY A 133 -8.03 -6.43 16.23
C GLY A 133 -7.11 -5.53 17.06
N PRO A 134 -7.04 -5.78 18.38
CA PRO A 134 -6.10 -5.09 19.25
C PRO A 134 -4.66 -5.26 18.75
N ASN A 135 -3.86 -4.18 18.80
CA ASN A 135 -2.48 -4.19 18.30
C ASN A 135 -2.41 -4.74 16.84
N GLY A 136 -3.36 -4.37 15.99
CA GLY A 136 -3.51 -4.93 14.64
C GLY A 136 -2.43 -4.50 13.66
N TRP A 137 -1.81 -3.31 13.82
CA TRP A 137 -0.80 -2.80 12.90
C TRP A 137 0.55 -3.51 13.10
N ARG A 138 1.10 -4.13 12.04
CA ARG A 138 2.28 -5.01 12.07
C ARG A 138 3.27 -4.77 10.92
N THR A 139 3.23 -3.60 10.30
CA THR A 139 4.15 -3.27 9.21
C THR A 139 5.61 -3.35 9.67
N GLY A 140 6.40 -4.15 8.96
CA GLY A 140 7.80 -4.45 9.28
C GLY A 140 8.01 -5.72 10.11
N GLU A 141 6.94 -6.39 10.58
CA GLU A 141 7.07 -7.48 11.57
C GLU A 141 6.96 -8.90 10.99
N PHE A 142 6.56 -9.09 9.74
CA PHE A 142 6.39 -10.43 9.16
C PHE A 142 7.72 -11.15 8.86
N GLY A 143 8.79 -10.40 8.58
CA GLY A 143 10.10 -10.96 8.27
C GLY A 143 10.20 -11.60 6.88
N ILE A 144 11.35 -12.22 6.58
CA ILE A 144 11.59 -12.91 5.31
C ILE A 144 10.71 -14.17 5.18
N PRO A 145 10.27 -14.54 3.94
CA PRO A 145 10.52 -13.89 2.65
C PRO A 145 9.43 -12.85 2.27
N PHE A 146 8.60 -12.43 3.19
CA PHE A 146 7.41 -11.64 2.93
C PHE A 146 7.74 -10.17 2.60
N ALA A 147 7.14 -9.66 1.53
CA ALA A 147 7.00 -8.23 1.30
C ALA A 147 5.74 -7.72 2.00
N GLU A 148 5.70 -6.44 2.31
CA GLU A 148 4.58 -5.84 3.06
C GLU A 148 4.16 -4.52 2.44
N TRP A 149 2.85 -4.27 2.37
CA TRP A 149 2.34 -2.96 2.04
C TRP A 149 2.80 -1.93 3.07
N ASN A 150 3.38 -0.83 2.60
CA ASN A 150 3.96 0.19 3.46
C ASN A 150 3.03 1.39 3.61
N ASP A 151 2.15 1.34 4.60
CA ASP A 151 1.24 2.43 4.96
C ASP A 151 1.99 3.68 5.44
N ARG A 152 3.18 3.53 6.07
CA ARG A 152 4.02 4.67 6.47
C ARG A 152 4.56 5.44 5.27
N PHE A 153 4.87 4.74 4.18
CA PHE A 153 5.23 5.41 2.92
C PHE A 153 4.04 6.19 2.37
N ARG A 154 2.87 5.56 2.30
CA ARG A 154 1.62 6.19 1.85
C ARG A 154 1.34 7.48 2.62
N ASP A 155 1.27 7.38 3.94
CA ASP A 155 0.85 8.49 4.80
C ASP A 155 1.88 9.62 4.81
N CYS A 156 3.17 9.30 4.89
CA CYS A 156 4.24 10.28 4.80
C CYS A 156 4.21 11.04 3.46
N THR A 157 4.07 10.32 2.36
CA THR A 157 4.05 10.91 1.01
C THR A 157 2.82 11.81 0.82
N ARG A 158 1.62 11.34 1.22
CA ARG A 158 0.39 12.14 1.15
C ARG A 158 0.48 13.39 2.03
N LYS A 159 0.91 13.25 3.28
CA LYS A 159 1.08 14.39 4.19
C LYS A 159 2.06 15.40 3.63
N PHE A 160 3.25 14.96 3.25
CA PHE A 160 4.31 15.85 2.76
C PHE A 160 3.88 16.69 1.54
N TRP A 161 3.20 16.07 0.57
CA TRP A 161 2.84 16.73 -0.68
C TRP A 161 1.46 17.42 -0.68
N LEU A 162 0.57 17.04 0.22
CA LEU A 162 -0.81 17.52 0.26
C LEU A 162 -1.10 18.30 1.54
N THR A 163 -1.36 17.63 2.65
CA THR A 163 -1.85 18.28 3.87
C THR A 163 -0.86 19.27 4.48
N ASP A 164 0.44 18.96 4.41
CA ASP A 164 1.48 19.87 4.92
C ASP A 164 1.64 21.11 4.03
N VAL A 165 1.44 20.96 2.71
CA VAL A 165 1.43 22.11 1.80
C VAL A 165 0.24 23.02 2.10
N ASP A 166 -0.95 22.45 2.37
CA ASP A 166 -2.15 23.20 2.74
C ASP A 166 -1.96 23.91 4.07
N ARG A 167 -1.43 23.23 5.08
CA ARG A 167 -1.07 23.81 6.40
C ARG A 167 -0.09 24.97 6.27
N THR A 168 0.96 24.79 5.47
CA THR A 168 1.96 25.85 5.25
C THR A 168 1.36 27.11 4.61
N ARG A 169 0.42 26.93 3.68
CA ARG A 169 -0.33 28.06 3.09
C ARG A 169 -1.20 28.80 4.12
N SER A 170 -1.66 28.09 5.15
CA SER A 170 -2.41 28.66 6.26
C SER A 170 -1.51 29.25 7.36
N GLY A 171 -0.18 29.23 7.18
CA GLY A 171 0.79 29.76 8.15
C GLY A 171 1.15 28.79 9.28
N GLU A 172 0.79 27.50 9.14
CA GLU A 172 1.14 26.44 10.09
C GLU A 172 2.39 25.69 9.63
N TYR A 173 3.01 24.93 10.53
CA TYR A 173 4.08 23.99 10.17
C TYR A 173 3.50 22.67 9.67
N GLY A 174 4.23 22.02 8.74
CA GLY A 174 3.95 20.65 8.32
C GLY A 174 4.17 19.65 9.46
N GLU A 175 3.61 18.46 9.31
CA GLU A 175 3.85 17.35 10.25
C GLU A 175 5.10 16.53 9.86
N MET A 176 5.33 16.38 8.55
CA MET A 176 6.45 15.60 8.05
C MET A 176 7.72 16.43 7.92
N THR A 177 8.82 15.84 8.31
CA THR A 177 10.17 16.44 8.21
C THR A 177 10.91 15.93 6.99
N MET A 178 12.05 16.55 6.68
CA MET A 178 12.98 16.04 5.67
C MET A 178 13.44 14.61 6.00
N GLN A 179 13.71 14.31 7.30
CA GLN A 179 14.12 12.98 7.76
C GLN A 179 13.04 11.92 7.49
N ASP A 180 11.77 12.23 7.77
CA ASP A 180 10.66 11.30 7.50
C ASP A 180 10.61 10.92 6.03
N MET A 181 10.64 11.93 5.15
CA MET A 181 10.58 11.72 3.72
C MET A 181 11.81 10.98 3.18
N ALA A 182 13.01 11.36 3.61
CA ALA A 182 14.26 10.70 3.23
C ALA A 182 14.27 9.23 3.64
N THR A 183 13.74 8.90 4.81
CA THR A 183 13.60 7.52 5.29
C THR A 183 12.70 6.71 4.35
N ARG A 184 11.58 7.29 3.92
CA ARG A 184 10.66 6.62 2.94
C ARG A 184 11.31 6.45 1.58
N LEU A 185 11.96 7.50 1.06
CA LEU A 185 12.65 7.47 -0.23
C LEU A 185 13.77 6.41 -0.29
N CYS A 186 14.42 6.15 0.84
CA CYS A 186 15.51 5.17 0.96
C CYS A 186 15.05 3.77 1.40
N GLY A 187 13.78 3.40 1.22
CA GLY A 187 13.29 2.03 1.40
C GLY A 187 12.81 1.70 2.81
N SER A 188 12.56 2.71 3.67
CA SER A 188 11.96 2.52 5.00
C SER A 188 12.76 1.55 5.90
N SER A 189 14.06 1.81 6.04
CA SER A 189 14.97 0.96 6.83
C SER A 189 14.60 0.89 8.32
N ASP A 190 13.87 1.87 8.84
CA ASP A 190 13.31 1.87 10.20
C ASP A 190 12.30 0.74 10.43
N LEU A 191 11.60 0.29 9.39
CA LEU A 191 10.63 -0.79 9.43
C LEU A 191 11.24 -2.13 9.05
N PHE A 192 12.04 -2.18 7.99
CA PHE A 192 12.44 -3.43 7.35
C PHE A 192 13.88 -3.86 7.66
N ALA A 193 14.77 -2.96 8.07
CA ALA A 193 16.14 -3.32 8.42
C ALA A 193 16.31 -3.91 9.84
N THR A 194 15.22 -4.14 10.56
CA THR A 194 15.22 -4.84 11.86
C THR A 194 15.59 -6.32 11.73
N ASP A 195 15.34 -6.90 10.56
CA ASP A 195 15.78 -8.24 10.19
C ASP A 195 17.02 -8.09 9.28
N PRO A 196 18.19 -8.66 9.65
CA PRO A 196 19.44 -8.44 8.94
C PRO A 196 19.44 -8.93 7.48
N ASP A 197 18.63 -9.94 7.19
CA ASP A 197 18.54 -10.55 5.86
C ASP A 197 17.45 -9.94 4.99
N ARG A 198 16.76 -8.89 5.49
CA ARG A 198 15.66 -8.24 4.78
C ARG A 198 16.13 -6.97 4.08
N GLY A 199 15.81 -6.85 2.81
CA GLY A 199 16.16 -5.72 1.97
C GLY A 199 15.04 -4.69 1.80
N SER A 200 15.35 -3.64 1.03
CA SER A 200 14.43 -2.56 0.69
C SER A 200 13.22 -3.03 -0.12
N THR A 201 13.38 -4.08 -0.92
CA THR A 201 12.32 -4.69 -1.76
C THR A 201 11.19 -5.31 -0.95
N ALA A 202 11.40 -5.53 0.36
CA ALA A 202 10.33 -5.94 1.28
C ALA A 202 9.26 -4.85 1.45
N SER A 203 9.60 -3.59 1.21
CA SER A 203 8.67 -2.46 1.23
C SER A 203 7.91 -2.38 -0.09
N VAL A 204 6.61 -2.70 -0.08
CA VAL A 204 5.70 -2.38 -1.19
C VAL A 204 5.16 -0.99 -0.97
N ASN A 205 5.76 -0.02 -1.68
CA ASN A 205 5.41 1.38 -1.59
C ASN A 205 4.16 1.68 -2.42
N TYR A 206 3.24 2.44 -1.88
CA TYR A 206 2.06 2.90 -2.61
C TYR A 206 1.61 4.28 -2.13
N VAL A 207 0.86 4.98 -2.98
CA VAL A 207 0.20 6.24 -2.67
C VAL A 207 -1.31 6.04 -2.59
N ALA A 208 -1.86 5.22 -3.48
CA ALA A 208 -3.26 4.82 -3.52
C ALA A 208 -3.36 3.31 -3.73
N CYS A 209 -4.46 2.73 -3.26
CA CYS A 209 -4.84 1.34 -3.49
C CYS A 209 -6.36 1.26 -3.65
N HIS A 210 -6.94 0.05 -3.73
CA HIS A 210 -8.38 -0.14 -3.86
C HIS A 210 -9.17 0.41 -2.66
N ASP A 211 -8.55 0.49 -1.47
CA ASP A 211 -9.09 1.12 -0.28
C ASP A 211 -8.57 2.55 -0.15
N GLY A 212 -9.48 3.52 -0.22
CA GLY A 212 -9.14 4.94 -0.16
C GLY A 212 -9.34 5.67 -1.50
N PHE A 213 -8.93 6.92 -1.54
CA PHE A 213 -8.99 7.74 -2.75
C PHE A 213 -7.96 7.30 -3.80
N THR A 214 -8.33 7.39 -5.08
CA THR A 214 -7.39 7.37 -6.19
C THR A 214 -6.41 8.54 -6.09
N THR A 215 -5.28 8.49 -6.81
CA THR A 215 -4.32 9.61 -6.81
C THR A 215 -4.95 10.92 -7.29
N ALA A 216 -5.91 10.86 -8.23
CA ALA A 216 -6.66 12.02 -8.67
C ALA A 216 -7.59 12.55 -7.58
N ASP A 217 -8.34 11.66 -6.91
CA ASP A 217 -9.28 12.05 -5.86
C ASP A 217 -8.60 12.62 -4.63
N LEU A 218 -7.36 12.17 -4.31
CA LEU A 218 -6.54 12.78 -3.25
C LEU A 218 -6.29 14.28 -3.46
N THR A 219 -6.38 14.77 -4.70
CA THR A 219 -6.18 16.17 -5.03
C THR A 219 -7.48 16.93 -5.33
N MET A 220 -8.61 16.21 -5.38
CA MET A 220 -9.92 16.79 -5.72
C MET A 220 -10.91 16.82 -4.57
N TYR A 221 -10.79 15.88 -3.62
CA TYR A 221 -11.77 15.72 -2.55
C TYR A 221 -11.11 15.80 -1.17
N LYS A 222 -11.67 16.64 -0.31
CA LYS A 222 -11.28 16.73 1.09
C LYS A 222 -12.07 15.73 1.95
N SER A 223 -13.29 15.43 1.55
CA SER A 223 -14.19 14.51 2.23
C SER A 223 -14.60 13.37 1.30
N LYS A 224 -14.91 12.20 1.86
CA LYS A 224 -15.42 11.07 1.09
C LYS A 224 -16.86 11.29 0.62
N HIS A 225 -17.20 10.71 -0.51
CA HIS A 225 -18.51 10.75 -1.15
C HIS A 225 -18.96 9.32 -1.50
N ASN A 226 -19.28 8.52 -0.47
CA ASN A 226 -19.64 7.10 -0.58
C ASN A 226 -21.15 6.87 -0.59
N GLU A 227 -21.97 7.90 -0.83
CA GLU A 227 -23.45 7.79 -0.79
C GLU A 227 -23.99 6.71 -1.73
N ALA A 228 -23.32 6.50 -2.87
CA ALA A 228 -23.69 5.48 -3.85
C ALA A 228 -23.57 4.04 -3.30
N ASN A 229 -22.82 3.82 -2.23
CA ASN A 229 -22.66 2.51 -1.59
C ASN A 229 -23.86 2.11 -0.75
N GLY A 230 -24.80 3.03 -0.45
CA GLY A 230 -26.02 2.75 0.30
C GLY A 230 -25.83 2.65 1.83
N GLU A 231 -24.65 3.02 2.34
CA GLU A 231 -24.28 2.99 3.77
C GLU A 231 -24.29 4.37 4.43
N ASN A 232 -25.03 5.33 3.85
CA ASN A 232 -25.16 6.71 4.33
C ASN A 232 -23.78 7.39 4.55
N ASN A 233 -22.80 7.10 3.71
CA ASN A 233 -21.44 7.63 3.78
C ASN A 233 -20.71 7.30 5.11
N HIS A 234 -21.10 6.23 5.81
CA HIS A 234 -20.41 5.78 7.03
C HIS A 234 -19.20 4.87 6.75
N ASP A 235 -19.24 4.15 5.63
CA ASP A 235 -18.19 3.25 5.16
C ASP A 235 -16.93 4.00 4.68
N GLY A 236 -15.81 3.29 4.58
CA GLY A 236 -14.53 3.87 4.19
C GLY A 236 -13.90 4.78 5.25
N THR A 237 -12.66 5.19 5.02
CA THR A 237 -11.92 6.02 5.96
C THR A 237 -12.31 7.51 5.88
N ASN A 238 -12.28 8.20 7.03
CA ASN A 238 -12.37 9.66 7.08
C ASN A 238 -11.00 10.34 6.99
N ASP A 239 -9.92 9.60 7.22
CA ASP A 239 -8.55 10.11 7.21
C ASP A 239 -7.84 9.75 5.90
N ASN A 240 -8.00 10.62 4.91
CA ASN A 240 -7.46 10.40 3.56
C ASN A 240 -6.13 11.13 3.32
N HIS A 241 -5.75 12.08 4.19
CA HIS A 241 -4.62 13.00 3.95
C HIS A 241 -4.69 13.68 2.58
N SER A 242 -5.88 14.09 2.17
CA SER A 242 -6.20 14.68 0.86
C SER A 242 -6.42 16.19 0.94
N VAL A 243 -6.33 16.87 -0.20
CA VAL A 243 -6.55 18.32 -0.33
C VAL A 243 -7.31 18.64 -1.61
N ASN A 244 -8.40 19.41 -1.53
CA ASN A 244 -9.20 19.80 -2.70
C ASN A 244 -8.73 21.09 -3.42
N PHE A 245 -7.69 21.74 -2.92
CA PHE A 245 -7.18 23.02 -3.43
C PHE A 245 -8.22 24.14 -3.51
N GLY A 246 -9.20 24.13 -2.59
CA GLY A 246 -10.25 25.15 -2.47
C GLY A 246 -11.52 24.87 -3.27
N HIS A 247 -11.61 23.73 -3.96
CA HIS A 247 -12.83 23.33 -4.66
C HIS A 247 -13.04 21.84 -4.55
N GLU A 248 -14.18 21.40 -4.02
CA GLU A 248 -14.51 19.99 -3.87
C GLU A 248 -14.98 19.43 -5.22
N GLY A 249 -14.37 18.32 -5.67
CA GLY A 249 -14.67 17.70 -6.96
C GLY A 249 -14.04 18.40 -8.18
N PRO A 250 -14.49 18.09 -9.41
CA PRO A 250 -13.93 18.64 -10.66
C PRO A 250 -14.00 20.17 -10.71
N SER A 251 -12.99 20.81 -11.30
CA SER A 251 -12.92 22.26 -11.44
C SER A 251 -12.50 22.67 -12.86
N SER A 252 -13.09 23.78 -13.36
CA SER A 252 -12.66 24.43 -14.61
C SER A 252 -11.65 25.56 -14.37
N ASP A 253 -11.35 25.91 -13.11
CA ASP A 253 -10.35 26.92 -12.78
C ASP A 253 -8.95 26.37 -13.11
N GLN A 254 -8.27 27.02 -14.05
CA GLN A 254 -6.96 26.59 -14.54
C GLN A 254 -5.87 26.61 -13.45
N ILE A 255 -5.99 27.48 -12.46
CA ILE A 255 -5.04 27.57 -11.35
C ILE A 255 -5.19 26.32 -10.48
N ILE A 256 -6.44 25.95 -10.13
CA ILE A 256 -6.74 24.75 -9.34
C ILE A 256 -6.29 23.49 -10.10
N VAL A 257 -6.64 23.39 -11.39
CA VAL A 257 -6.25 22.25 -12.24
C VAL A 257 -4.73 22.08 -12.28
N GLN A 258 -3.96 23.15 -12.50
CA GLN A 258 -2.49 23.10 -12.52
C GLN A 258 -1.90 22.68 -11.16
N GLN A 259 -2.47 23.17 -10.05
CA GLN A 259 -2.02 22.78 -8.71
C GLN A 259 -2.25 21.29 -8.43
N ARG A 260 -3.42 20.77 -8.80
CA ARG A 260 -3.76 19.35 -8.70
C ARG A 260 -2.84 18.48 -9.56
N GLN A 261 -2.63 18.84 -10.80
CA GLN A 261 -1.71 18.13 -11.70
C GLN A 261 -0.29 18.08 -11.11
N ARG A 262 0.22 19.20 -10.59
CA ARG A 262 1.53 19.23 -9.94
C ARG A 262 1.58 18.32 -8.71
N ALA A 263 0.55 18.32 -7.87
CA ALA A 263 0.47 17.47 -6.69
C ALA A 263 0.45 15.98 -7.08
N THR A 264 -0.38 15.59 -8.04
CA THR A 264 -0.42 14.22 -8.59
C THR A 264 0.94 13.79 -9.15
N MET A 265 1.60 14.65 -9.92
CA MET A 265 2.95 14.39 -10.45
C MET A 265 3.98 14.18 -9.33
N ASN A 266 3.90 14.96 -8.24
CA ASN A 266 4.78 14.80 -7.09
C ASN A 266 4.56 13.46 -6.38
N LEU A 267 3.30 13.04 -6.21
CA LEU A 267 2.93 11.75 -5.62
C LEU A 267 3.47 10.58 -6.46
N LEU A 268 3.20 10.57 -7.77
CA LEU A 268 3.66 9.53 -8.69
C LEU A 268 5.18 9.52 -8.85
N GLY A 269 5.80 10.69 -8.93
CA GLY A 269 7.26 10.83 -8.99
C GLY A 269 7.93 10.29 -7.74
N THR A 270 7.41 10.62 -6.56
CA THR A 270 7.92 10.08 -5.28
C THR A 270 7.79 8.57 -5.23
N LEU A 271 6.63 8.02 -5.62
CA LEU A 271 6.40 6.57 -5.66
C LEU A 271 7.41 5.86 -6.56
N LEU A 272 7.53 6.33 -7.80
CA LEU A 272 8.31 5.63 -8.84
C LEU A 272 9.82 5.85 -8.71
N LEU A 273 10.27 6.91 -8.04
CA LEU A 273 11.69 7.21 -7.83
C LEU A 273 12.19 6.89 -6.42
N SER A 274 11.39 6.24 -5.59
CA SER A 274 11.80 5.73 -4.27
C SER A 274 12.39 4.33 -4.37
N LEU A 275 13.29 3.99 -3.43
CA LEU A 275 13.76 2.63 -3.23
C LEU A 275 12.64 1.77 -2.62
N GLY A 276 12.56 0.51 -3.04
CA GLY A 276 11.48 -0.43 -2.67
C GLY A 276 10.67 -0.85 -3.89
N THR A 277 9.63 -1.65 -3.68
CA THR A 277 8.74 -2.14 -4.75
C THR A 277 7.57 -1.19 -4.93
N PRO A 278 7.44 -0.46 -6.04
CA PRO A 278 6.32 0.45 -6.24
C PRO A 278 5.06 -0.32 -6.62
N MET A 279 3.93 0.04 -6.00
CA MET A 279 2.60 -0.42 -6.36
C MET A 279 1.76 0.76 -6.84
N LEU A 280 1.23 0.66 -8.05
CA LEU A 280 0.39 1.67 -8.69
C LEU A 280 -1.04 1.14 -8.79
N LEU A 281 -2.01 1.92 -8.35
CA LEU A 281 -3.43 1.60 -8.56
C LEU A 281 -3.76 1.73 -10.05
N ALA A 282 -4.44 0.73 -10.61
CA ALA A 282 -4.85 0.78 -12.02
C ALA A 282 -5.74 2.00 -12.28
N GLY A 283 -5.38 2.78 -13.31
CA GLY A 283 -6.02 4.05 -13.62
C GLY A 283 -5.28 5.29 -13.10
N ASP A 284 -4.47 5.17 -12.05
CA ASP A 284 -3.68 6.29 -11.53
C ASP A 284 -2.67 6.81 -12.56
N GLU A 285 -2.20 5.94 -13.48
CA GLU A 285 -1.29 6.31 -14.55
C GLU A 285 -1.84 7.32 -15.53
N PHE A 286 -3.16 7.47 -15.61
CA PHE A 286 -3.83 8.48 -16.46
C PHE A 286 -4.81 9.38 -15.70
N GLY A 287 -4.90 9.27 -14.38
CA GLY A 287 -5.68 10.19 -13.54
C GLY A 287 -7.15 9.79 -13.37
N ASN A 288 -7.43 8.49 -13.31
CA ASN A 288 -8.78 7.99 -13.03
C ASN A 288 -9.31 8.53 -11.70
N SER A 289 -10.58 8.89 -11.66
CA SER A 289 -11.31 9.36 -10.47
C SER A 289 -12.49 8.44 -10.20
N GLN A 290 -12.72 8.14 -8.92
CA GLN A 290 -13.92 7.46 -8.45
C GLN A 290 -14.96 8.46 -7.88
N ASN A 291 -14.89 9.72 -8.33
CA ASN A 291 -15.78 10.80 -7.93
C ASN A 291 -15.85 11.03 -6.40
N GLY A 292 -14.73 10.82 -5.71
CA GLY A 292 -14.63 10.95 -4.27
C GLY A 292 -15.18 9.76 -3.49
N ASN A 293 -15.56 8.67 -4.14
CA ASN A 293 -15.86 7.41 -3.46
C ASN A 293 -14.55 6.71 -3.08
N ASN A 294 -14.25 6.64 -1.78
CA ASN A 294 -13.03 6.02 -1.28
C ASN A 294 -13.20 4.58 -0.78
N ASN A 295 -14.33 3.95 -1.10
CA ASN A 295 -14.65 2.56 -0.72
C ASN A 295 -15.58 1.92 -1.77
N ALA A 296 -15.17 1.92 -3.02
CA ALA A 296 -16.03 1.61 -4.16
C ALA A 296 -16.29 0.09 -4.38
N TYR A 297 -16.14 -0.74 -3.34
CA TYR A 297 -16.23 -2.21 -3.42
C TYR A 297 -17.59 -2.74 -3.92
N THR A 298 -18.68 -1.98 -3.74
CA THR A 298 -20.02 -2.36 -4.19
C THR A 298 -20.37 -1.80 -5.57
N GLN A 299 -19.45 -1.07 -6.20
CA GLN A 299 -19.72 -0.37 -7.46
C GLN A 299 -19.26 -1.20 -8.66
N ASP A 300 -20.18 -1.55 -9.54
CA ASP A 300 -19.92 -2.15 -10.86
C ASP A 300 -20.53 -1.24 -11.94
N ASN A 301 -19.99 -0.02 -12.04
CA ASN A 301 -20.46 1.05 -12.89
C ASN A 301 -19.37 2.08 -13.20
N ASP A 302 -19.72 3.21 -13.78
CA ASP A 302 -18.81 4.31 -14.17
C ASP A 302 -17.95 4.89 -13.03
N ILE A 303 -18.28 4.59 -11.76
CA ILE A 303 -17.44 4.99 -10.62
C ILE A 303 -16.12 4.21 -10.62
N THR A 304 -16.16 2.92 -10.99
CA THR A 304 -14.98 2.05 -10.94
C THR A 304 -14.45 1.63 -12.30
N TRP A 305 -15.28 1.75 -13.35
CA TRP A 305 -14.84 1.38 -14.69
C TRP A 305 -13.81 2.38 -15.20
N LEU A 306 -12.71 1.86 -15.77
CA LEU A 306 -11.67 2.69 -16.34
C LEU A 306 -12.04 3.11 -17.75
N ASP A 307 -12.09 4.42 -18.00
CA ASP A 307 -12.30 4.98 -19.32
C ASP A 307 -10.99 4.96 -20.12
N TRP A 308 -10.97 4.27 -21.24
CA TRP A 308 -9.83 4.14 -22.15
C TRP A 308 -10.01 4.92 -23.46
N ASP A 309 -11.11 5.67 -23.64
CA ASP A 309 -11.41 6.37 -24.90
C ASP A 309 -10.39 7.47 -25.20
N TRP A 310 -9.78 8.07 -24.17
CA TRP A 310 -8.69 9.05 -24.30
C TRP A 310 -7.48 8.51 -25.09
N LEU A 311 -7.24 7.20 -25.06
CA LEU A 311 -6.11 6.56 -25.75
C LEU A 311 -6.22 6.70 -27.29
N TYR A 312 -7.43 6.81 -27.80
CA TYR A 312 -7.71 6.96 -29.23
C TYR A 312 -7.89 8.44 -29.63
N SER A 313 -7.76 9.37 -28.69
CA SER A 313 -7.82 10.81 -29.00
C SER A 313 -6.61 11.26 -29.82
N THR A 314 -6.86 12.14 -30.80
CA THR A 314 -5.81 12.84 -31.56
C THR A 314 -5.27 14.08 -30.84
N GLU A 315 -5.92 14.47 -29.73
CA GLU A 315 -5.55 15.65 -28.94
C GLU A 315 -4.66 15.27 -27.76
N GLN A 316 -3.92 16.25 -27.26
CA GLN A 316 -3.10 16.09 -26.04
C GLN A 316 -3.98 16.28 -24.80
N THR A 317 -4.74 15.23 -24.45
CA THR A 317 -5.61 15.25 -23.28
C THR A 317 -4.80 15.25 -21.96
N PRO A 318 -5.39 15.66 -20.83
CA PRO A 318 -4.75 15.56 -19.51
C PRO A 318 -4.32 14.13 -19.17
N GLU A 319 -5.16 13.14 -19.50
CA GLU A 319 -4.93 11.70 -19.27
C GLU A 319 -3.69 11.24 -20.06
N LEU A 320 -3.60 11.58 -21.34
CA LEU A 320 -2.44 11.23 -22.17
C LEU A 320 -1.15 11.87 -21.65
N LYS A 321 -1.21 13.11 -21.14
CA LYS A 321 -0.03 13.78 -20.55
C LYS A 321 0.43 13.07 -19.28
N GLN A 322 -0.50 12.70 -18.40
CA GLN A 322 -0.18 11.98 -17.17
C GLN A 322 0.35 10.58 -17.48
N PHE A 323 -0.28 9.86 -18.39
CA PHE A 323 0.17 8.54 -18.84
C PHE A 323 1.60 8.59 -19.40
N ASN A 324 1.90 9.56 -20.27
CA ASN A 324 3.23 9.73 -20.84
C ASN A 324 4.28 10.04 -19.75
N LEU A 325 3.93 10.84 -18.74
CA LEU A 325 4.82 11.12 -17.62
C LEU A 325 5.08 9.84 -16.82
N THR A 326 4.03 9.12 -16.44
CA THR A 326 4.13 7.86 -15.68
C THR A 326 4.98 6.84 -16.42
N SER A 327 4.77 6.67 -17.72
CA SER A 327 5.57 5.80 -18.58
C SER A 327 7.06 6.19 -18.60
N ARG A 328 7.37 7.50 -18.67
CA ARG A 328 8.76 8.00 -18.60
C ARG A 328 9.39 7.72 -17.24
N LEU A 329 8.68 7.91 -16.14
CA LEU A 329 9.18 7.61 -14.80
C LEU A 329 9.48 6.12 -14.63
N ILE A 330 8.60 5.24 -15.13
CA ILE A 330 8.83 3.78 -15.14
C ILE A 330 10.05 3.45 -15.99
N THR A 331 10.21 4.06 -17.15
CA THR A 331 11.36 3.85 -18.04
C THR A 331 12.65 4.30 -17.35
N LEU A 332 12.64 5.47 -16.71
CA LEU A 332 13.78 5.97 -15.95
C LEU A 332 14.15 5.01 -14.82
N ARG A 333 13.16 4.57 -14.02
CA ARG A 333 13.38 3.59 -12.96
C ARG A 333 14.03 2.30 -13.48
N LYS A 334 13.52 1.76 -14.60
CA LYS A 334 14.05 0.53 -15.21
C LYS A 334 15.44 0.68 -15.83
N SER A 335 15.83 1.90 -16.20
CA SER A 335 17.15 2.18 -16.82
C SER A 335 18.27 2.35 -15.82
N HIS A 336 17.98 2.37 -14.52
CA HIS A 336 18.98 2.54 -13.46
C HIS A 336 18.86 1.45 -12.41
N ASP A 337 19.89 0.63 -12.28
CA ASP A 337 19.98 -0.49 -11.31
C ASP A 337 19.89 -0.01 -9.85
N LEU A 338 20.16 1.27 -9.59
CA LEU A 338 20.04 1.89 -8.27
C LEU A 338 18.66 1.70 -7.64
N TYR A 339 17.58 1.65 -8.45
CA TYR A 339 16.22 1.48 -7.95
C TYR A 339 15.81 0.02 -7.71
N SER A 340 16.57 -0.94 -8.26
CA SER A 340 16.35 -2.37 -8.06
C SER A 340 17.25 -2.97 -6.95
N HIS A 341 18.04 -2.12 -6.29
CA HIS A 341 18.97 -2.57 -5.26
C HIS A 341 18.22 -3.11 -4.03
N GLU A 342 18.62 -4.29 -3.57
CA GLU A 342 18.00 -4.92 -2.40
C GLU A 342 18.46 -4.26 -1.10
N ASP A 343 19.70 -3.78 -1.03
CA ASP A 343 20.23 -3.13 0.16
C ASP A 343 19.64 -1.74 0.38
N PHE A 344 19.57 -1.34 1.64
CA PHE A 344 19.20 0.02 2.01
C PHE A 344 20.36 0.98 1.75
N PHE A 345 20.10 2.10 1.10
CA PHE A 345 21.10 3.17 0.92
C PHE A 345 21.48 3.82 2.23
N THR A 346 20.53 3.95 3.16
CA THR A 346 20.77 4.48 4.49
C THR A 346 20.10 3.57 5.52
N ARG A 347 20.80 3.33 6.64
CA ARG A 347 20.21 2.70 7.82
C ARG A 347 20.15 3.72 8.94
N LEU A 348 19.00 3.84 9.61
CA LEU A 348 18.93 4.60 10.83
C LEU A 348 19.90 4.05 11.86
N SER A 349 20.64 4.93 12.51
CA SER A 349 21.44 4.53 13.67
C SER A 349 20.51 4.14 14.82
N LYS A 350 21.02 3.41 15.83
CA LYS A 350 20.25 3.05 17.03
C LYS A 350 19.66 4.25 17.79
N ILE A 351 20.15 5.46 17.52
CA ILE A 351 19.67 6.72 18.10
C ILE A 351 18.77 7.51 17.13
N GLY A 352 18.32 6.89 16.02
CA GLY A 352 17.36 7.51 15.09
C GLY A 352 17.94 8.44 14.04
N LEU A 353 19.27 8.64 14.00
CA LEU A 353 19.92 9.46 12.98
C LEU A 353 20.29 8.63 11.75
N LEU A 354 20.06 9.18 10.55
CA LEU A 354 20.53 8.59 9.31
C LEU A 354 22.06 8.50 9.33
N LYS A 355 22.62 7.30 9.15
CA LYS A 355 24.05 7.14 8.94
C LYS A 355 24.41 7.74 7.59
N LYS A 356 25.55 8.44 7.53
CA LYS A 356 26.14 8.85 6.26
C LYS A 356 26.32 7.59 5.38
N SER A 357 25.81 7.68 4.17
CA SER A 357 25.98 6.68 3.12
C SER A 357 26.83 7.31 2.02
N ASP A 358 27.79 6.57 1.51
CA ASP A 358 28.58 7.02 0.35
C ASP A 358 27.76 6.98 -0.95
N ARG A 359 26.55 6.42 -0.91
CA ARG A 359 25.64 6.26 -2.07
C ARG A 359 24.51 7.29 -2.17
N VAL A 360 24.24 8.05 -1.08
CA VAL A 360 23.15 9.03 -1.06
C VAL A 360 23.63 10.33 -0.45
N HIS A 361 23.58 11.40 -1.23
CA HIS A 361 23.82 12.75 -0.76
C HIS A 361 22.55 13.57 -0.81
N TRP A 362 22.41 14.47 0.14
CA TRP A 362 21.24 15.32 0.31
C TRP A 362 21.64 16.77 0.25
N TYR A 363 20.82 17.58 -0.41
CA TYR A 363 21.07 19.00 -0.58
C TYR A 363 19.82 19.82 -0.31
N LEU A 364 20.02 20.94 0.37
CA LEU A 364 19.00 21.98 0.51
C LEU A 364 18.89 22.79 -0.81
N PRO A 365 17.83 23.61 -0.99
CA PRO A 365 17.65 24.43 -2.20
C PRO A 365 18.81 25.38 -2.52
N ASN A 366 19.62 25.75 -1.52
CA ASN A 366 20.82 26.57 -1.67
C ASN A 366 22.06 25.77 -2.11
N GLY A 367 21.94 24.46 -2.33
CA GLY A 367 23.02 23.56 -2.71
C GLY A 367 23.94 23.11 -1.55
N GLN A 368 23.65 23.51 -0.32
CA GLN A 368 24.38 23.05 0.86
C GLN A 368 23.85 21.71 1.37
N MET A 369 24.70 20.92 2.00
CA MET A 369 24.25 19.74 2.73
C MET A 369 23.48 20.16 3.99
N PRO A 370 22.37 19.46 4.33
CA PRO A 370 21.62 19.73 5.54
C PRO A 370 22.45 19.46 6.78
N ASP A 371 22.28 20.30 7.79
CA ASP A 371 22.81 20.07 9.13
C ASP A 371 21.81 19.28 10.00
N ASP A 372 22.18 18.92 11.23
CA ASP A 372 21.34 18.13 12.12
C ASP A 372 19.98 18.80 12.44
N SER A 373 19.92 20.13 12.43
CA SER A 373 18.69 20.86 12.69
C SER A 373 17.73 20.86 11.49
N ASP A 374 18.26 20.84 10.28
CA ASP A 374 17.46 20.81 9.04
C ASP A 374 16.64 19.53 8.91
N TRP A 375 17.22 18.39 9.33
CA TRP A 375 16.58 17.08 9.24
C TRP A 375 15.25 17.00 9.99
N THR A 376 15.13 17.67 11.11
CA THR A 376 13.95 17.66 11.98
C THR A 376 13.12 18.94 11.89
N ASN A 377 13.53 19.88 11.04
CA ASN A 377 12.84 21.15 10.87
C ASN A 377 11.63 21.00 9.91
N PRO A 378 10.39 21.13 10.39
CA PRO A 378 9.20 21.00 9.56
C PRO A 378 9.03 22.15 8.55
N ALA A 379 9.83 23.21 8.65
CA ALA A 379 9.86 24.29 7.66
C ALA A 379 10.66 23.95 6.39
N VAL A 380 11.51 22.91 6.42
CA VAL A 380 12.26 22.44 5.25
C VAL A 380 11.32 21.60 4.38
N ARG A 381 10.80 22.21 3.33
CA ARG A 381 9.79 21.62 2.42
C ARG A 381 10.33 21.27 1.03
N SER A 382 11.63 21.50 0.80
CA SER A 382 12.28 21.22 -0.48
C SER A 382 13.71 20.79 -0.24
N PHE A 383 14.12 19.71 -0.90
CA PHE A 383 15.47 19.17 -0.86
C PHE A 383 15.73 18.32 -2.11
N ALA A 384 16.97 18.03 -2.38
CA ALA A 384 17.38 17.14 -3.46
C ALA A 384 18.08 15.90 -2.89
N MET A 385 17.81 14.75 -3.51
CA MET A 385 18.48 13.48 -3.27
C MET A 385 19.35 13.17 -4.48
N GLN A 386 20.64 12.98 -4.26
CA GLN A 386 21.59 12.49 -5.27
C GLN A 386 21.92 11.05 -4.94
N LEU A 387 21.70 10.16 -5.90
CA LEU A 387 22.10 8.76 -5.82
C LEU A 387 23.41 8.58 -6.60
N LEU A 388 24.35 7.87 -6.00
CA LEU A 388 25.65 7.55 -6.60
C LEU A 388 25.71 6.06 -6.93
N SER A 389 26.19 5.75 -8.15
CA SER A 389 26.50 4.38 -8.55
C SER A 389 27.70 3.86 -7.74
N PRO A 390 27.72 2.54 -7.41
CA PRO A 390 28.90 1.94 -6.76
C PRO A 390 30.19 2.04 -7.56
N ASP A 391 30.09 2.27 -8.86
CA ASP A 391 31.22 2.28 -9.81
C ASP A 391 31.69 3.71 -10.15
N GLU A 392 31.13 4.74 -9.54
CA GLU A 392 31.55 6.14 -9.61
C GLU A 392 32.19 6.60 -8.27
#